data_5270c62cda444729799bc072c0f8fed0
#
_entry.id   5270c62cda444729799bc072c0f8fed0
#
_cell.length_a   1.000
_cell.length_b   1.000
_cell.length_c   1.000
_cell.angle_alpha   90.00
_cell.angle_beta   90.00
_cell.angle_gamma   90.00
#
_symmetry.space_group_name_H-M   'P 1'
#
loop_
_entity.id
_entity.type
_entity.pdbx_description
1 polymer ?
#
loop_
_entity_poly.entity_id
_entity_poly.type
_entity_poly.pdbx_seq_one_letter_code
_entity_poly.pdbx_strand_id
1 'polypeptide(L)'
;MTYNELKSEENKYVMNTYGRFPIALDHGEGATLWDVEGKKYIDLASGIGVNCLGYANPAIIDAIDKQAHKLMHVSNLFTTEPMVQVAKKLVEKTHLAARYSLPTRALRQTRVPSSWLVSIRSTSTARAASRC
;
A
#
# COMPACT_ATOMS: atom_id res chain seq x y z
N MET A 1 -21.81 -18.09 4.41
CA MET A 1 -22.27 -18.11 2.99
C MET A 1 -21.34 -19.04 2.22
N THR A 2 -21.88 -19.86 1.35
CA THR A 2 -21.10 -20.71 0.44
C THR A 2 -20.55 -19.90 -0.73
N TYR A 3 -19.59 -20.44 -1.48
CA TYR A 3 -19.11 -19.80 -2.71
C TYR A 3 -20.24 -19.48 -3.69
N ASN A 4 -21.19 -20.39 -3.87
CA ASN A 4 -22.28 -20.22 -4.83
C ASN A 4 -23.24 -19.10 -4.42
N GLU A 5 -23.52 -18.94 -3.14
CA GLU A 5 -24.34 -17.83 -2.61
C GLU A 5 -23.63 -16.49 -2.82
N LEU A 6 -22.34 -16.40 -2.47
CA LEU A 6 -21.52 -15.20 -2.70
C LEU A 6 -21.44 -14.83 -4.18
N LYS A 7 -21.26 -15.84 -5.05
CA LYS A 7 -21.18 -15.64 -6.51
C LYS A 7 -22.51 -15.17 -7.09
N SER A 8 -23.62 -15.65 -6.58
CA SER A 8 -24.96 -15.18 -6.97
C SER A 8 -25.15 -13.70 -6.62
N GLU A 9 -24.79 -13.31 -5.40
CA GLU A 9 -24.87 -11.91 -4.96
C GLU A 9 -23.86 -11.01 -5.72
N GLU A 10 -22.65 -11.49 -5.97
CA GLU A 10 -21.68 -10.77 -6.79
C GLU A 10 -22.23 -10.47 -8.19
N ASN A 11 -22.79 -11.49 -8.87
CA ASN A 11 -23.35 -11.31 -10.22
C ASN A 11 -24.52 -10.32 -10.26
N LYS A 12 -25.23 -10.17 -9.15
CA LYS A 12 -26.39 -9.27 -9.03
C LYS A 12 -25.99 -7.83 -8.72
N TYR A 13 -24.95 -7.61 -7.93
CA TYR A 13 -24.65 -6.30 -7.38
C TYR A 13 -23.27 -5.75 -7.77
N VAL A 14 -22.35 -6.57 -8.26
CA VAL A 14 -20.99 -6.16 -8.60
C VAL A 14 -20.78 -6.17 -10.10
N MET A 15 -20.32 -5.04 -10.66
CA MET A 15 -19.96 -4.96 -12.07
C MET A 15 -18.86 -5.95 -12.41
N ASN A 16 -19.04 -6.72 -13.49
CA ASN A 16 -18.08 -7.73 -13.95
C ASN A 16 -16.90 -7.09 -14.69
N THR A 17 -15.99 -6.46 -13.96
CA THR A 17 -14.78 -5.80 -14.51
C THR A 17 -13.54 -6.70 -14.48
N TYR A 18 -13.59 -7.84 -13.78
CA TYR A 18 -12.49 -8.79 -13.65
C TYR A 18 -12.96 -10.24 -13.82
N GLY A 19 -12.15 -11.05 -14.50
CA GLY A 19 -12.30 -12.51 -14.48
C GLY A 19 -11.78 -13.08 -13.15
N ARG A 20 -12.66 -13.27 -12.18
CA ARG A 20 -12.29 -13.80 -10.86
C ARG A 20 -12.19 -15.31 -10.87
N PHE A 21 -11.22 -15.85 -10.13
CA PHE A 21 -11.15 -17.30 -9.88
C PHE A 21 -12.37 -17.77 -9.08
N PRO A 22 -12.80 -19.03 -9.27
CA PRO A 22 -13.96 -19.60 -8.58
C PRO A 22 -13.63 -20.00 -7.13
N ILE A 23 -13.13 -19.05 -6.35
CA ILE A 23 -12.72 -19.20 -4.95
C ILE A 23 -13.21 -17.98 -4.17
N ALA A 24 -13.88 -18.20 -3.04
CA ALA A 24 -14.24 -17.13 -2.11
C ALA A 24 -13.36 -17.23 -0.87
N LEU A 25 -12.33 -16.39 -0.81
CA LEU A 25 -11.43 -16.33 0.34
C LEU A 25 -12.11 -15.66 1.53
N ASP A 26 -11.88 -16.19 2.73
CA ASP A 26 -12.46 -15.72 3.98
C ASP A 26 -11.40 -15.06 4.88
N HIS A 27 -10.37 -15.79 5.24
CA HIS A 27 -9.32 -15.28 6.14
C HIS A 27 -7.94 -15.80 5.75
N GLY A 28 -6.90 -15.22 6.41
CA GLY A 28 -5.51 -15.63 6.19
C GLY A 28 -4.66 -15.44 7.43
N GLU A 29 -3.62 -16.29 7.54
CA GLU A 29 -2.59 -16.20 8.56
C GLU A 29 -1.22 -16.49 7.95
N GLY A 30 -0.26 -15.61 8.16
CA GLY A 30 1.05 -15.72 7.50
C GLY A 30 0.92 -15.78 5.97
N ALA A 31 1.34 -16.87 5.35
CA ALA A 31 1.22 -17.12 3.92
C ALA A 31 0.06 -18.09 3.56
N THR A 32 -0.79 -18.42 4.52
CA THR A 32 -1.90 -19.36 4.31
C THR A 32 -3.21 -18.59 4.22
N LEU A 33 -4.04 -18.97 3.26
CA LEU A 33 -5.41 -18.48 3.09
C LEU A 33 -6.41 -19.62 3.25
N TRP A 34 -7.59 -19.30 3.69
CA TRP A 34 -8.74 -20.21 3.75
C TRP A 34 -9.91 -19.61 2.98
N ASP A 35 -10.59 -20.45 2.25
CA ASP A 35 -11.86 -20.07 1.65
C ASP A 35 -13.03 -20.25 2.63
N VAL A 36 -14.21 -19.81 2.20
CA VAL A 36 -15.46 -19.91 2.98
C VAL A 36 -15.90 -21.34 3.27
N GLU A 37 -15.30 -22.33 2.61
CA GLU A 37 -15.56 -23.77 2.78
C GLU A 37 -14.47 -24.43 3.66
N GLY A 38 -13.49 -23.65 4.12
CA GLY A 38 -12.41 -24.10 5.00
C GLY A 38 -11.23 -24.76 4.29
N LYS A 39 -11.19 -24.73 2.97
CA LYS A 39 -10.05 -25.23 2.20
C LYS A 39 -8.87 -24.29 2.28
N LYS A 40 -7.67 -24.86 2.47
CA LYS A 40 -6.41 -24.14 2.60
C LYS A 40 -5.72 -23.91 1.26
N TYR A 41 -5.09 -22.73 1.15
CA TYR A 41 -4.28 -22.34 0.00
C TYR A 41 -2.98 -21.69 0.50
N ILE A 42 -1.90 -21.85 -0.24
CA ILE A 42 -0.66 -21.10 -0.01
C ILE A 42 -0.67 -19.89 -0.95
N ASP A 43 -0.59 -18.70 -0.38
CA ASP A 43 -0.55 -17.46 -1.16
C ASP A 43 0.90 -17.13 -1.56
N LEU A 44 1.20 -17.30 -2.84
CA LEU A 44 2.46 -16.90 -3.44
C LEU A 44 2.37 -15.54 -4.16
N ALA A 45 1.18 -14.94 -4.21
CA ALA A 45 0.93 -13.67 -4.89
C ALA A 45 0.96 -12.47 -3.95
N SER A 46 0.75 -12.71 -2.64
CA SER A 46 0.75 -11.69 -1.58
C SER A 46 -0.13 -10.48 -1.89
N GLY A 47 -1.29 -10.70 -2.54
CA GLY A 47 -2.17 -9.61 -2.98
C GLY A 47 -1.49 -8.65 -3.95
N ILE A 48 -0.64 -9.16 -4.85
CA ILE A 48 0.23 -8.39 -5.77
C ILE A 48 1.25 -7.54 -4.96
N GLY A 49 1.88 -8.17 -3.96
CA GLY A 49 2.93 -7.57 -3.12
C GLY A 49 2.45 -6.67 -1.98
N VAL A 50 1.15 -6.54 -1.77
CA VAL A 50 0.60 -5.72 -0.68
C VAL A 50 0.80 -6.39 0.68
N ASN A 51 0.62 -7.73 0.74
CA ASN A 51 0.71 -8.52 1.96
C ASN A 51 2.08 -9.18 2.15
N CYS A 52 3.17 -8.48 1.82
CA CYS A 52 4.54 -9.01 1.92
C CYS A 52 4.97 -9.39 3.34
N LEU A 53 4.28 -8.90 4.38
CA LEU A 53 4.50 -9.29 5.78
C LEU A 53 3.56 -10.40 6.25
N GLY A 54 2.77 -10.97 5.34
CA GLY A 54 1.77 -12.00 5.63
C GLY A 54 0.45 -11.44 6.14
N TYR A 55 -0.54 -12.33 6.16
CA TYR A 55 -1.88 -12.07 6.67
C TYR A 55 -1.88 -12.09 8.20
N ALA A 56 -2.77 -11.31 8.80
CA ALA A 56 -2.98 -11.22 10.24
C ALA A 56 -1.69 -10.94 11.06
N ASN A 57 -0.73 -10.21 10.48
CA ASN A 57 0.48 -9.84 11.20
C ASN A 57 0.13 -8.92 12.38
N PRO A 58 0.43 -9.34 13.63
CA PRO A 58 -0.03 -8.62 14.82
C PRO A 58 0.57 -7.21 14.92
N ALA A 59 1.80 -6.99 14.44
CA ALA A 59 2.43 -5.68 14.47
C ALA A 59 1.74 -4.69 13.54
N ILE A 60 1.25 -5.16 12.37
CA ILE A 60 0.49 -4.32 11.43
C ILE A 60 -0.88 -3.98 12.00
N ILE A 61 -1.59 -5.00 12.51
CA ILE A 61 -2.93 -4.82 13.08
C ILE A 61 -2.89 -3.82 14.24
N ASP A 62 -1.96 -3.99 15.16
CA ASP A 62 -1.77 -3.11 16.32
C ASP A 62 -1.43 -1.66 15.91
N ALA A 63 -0.57 -1.51 14.88
CA ALA A 63 -0.24 -0.18 14.36
C ALA A 63 -1.43 0.51 13.68
N ILE A 64 -2.24 -0.25 12.90
CA ILE A 64 -3.45 0.26 12.26
C ILE A 64 -4.48 0.66 13.31
N ASP A 65 -4.74 -0.22 14.28
CA ASP A 65 -5.70 0.01 15.35
C ASP A 65 -5.36 1.27 16.14
N LYS A 66 -4.13 1.40 16.62
CA LYS A 66 -3.63 2.58 17.34
C LYS A 66 -3.76 3.85 16.51
N GLN A 67 -3.41 3.80 15.22
CA GLN A 67 -3.48 4.98 14.37
C GLN A 67 -4.91 5.35 14.00
N ALA A 68 -5.79 4.36 13.79
CA ALA A 68 -7.20 4.59 13.50
C ALA A 68 -7.93 5.31 14.64
N HIS A 69 -7.63 4.94 15.89
CA HIS A 69 -8.16 5.63 17.07
C HIS A 69 -7.60 7.04 17.27
N LYS A 70 -6.37 7.31 16.78
CA LYS A 70 -5.73 8.62 16.93
C LYS A 70 -6.14 9.59 15.82
N LEU A 71 -5.93 9.21 14.56
CA LEU A 71 -6.20 10.03 13.38
C LEU A 71 -6.14 9.17 12.13
N MET A 72 -7.28 8.91 11.52
CA MET A 72 -7.39 8.03 10.36
C MET A 72 -6.93 8.74 9.07
N HIS A 73 -7.42 9.94 8.81
CA HIS A 73 -7.11 10.70 7.60
C HIS A 73 -7.26 12.21 7.78
N VAL A 74 -6.37 12.94 7.13
CA VAL A 74 -6.47 14.38 6.90
C VAL A 74 -5.97 14.70 5.48
N SER A 75 -6.35 15.86 4.96
CA SER A 75 -5.82 16.32 3.67
C SER A 75 -4.30 16.52 3.71
N ASN A 76 -3.62 16.39 2.56
CA ASN A 76 -2.20 16.73 2.40
C ASN A 76 -1.89 18.23 2.65
N LEU A 77 -2.90 19.02 2.97
CA LEU A 77 -2.72 20.40 3.45
C LEU A 77 -2.16 20.46 4.88
N PHE A 78 -2.19 19.33 5.59
CA PHE A 78 -1.73 19.25 6.98
C PHE A 78 -0.57 18.26 7.11
N THR A 79 0.38 18.59 7.98
CA THR A 79 1.49 17.71 8.31
C THR A 79 1.06 16.69 9.35
N THR A 80 1.39 15.42 9.14
CA THR A 80 1.14 14.33 10.08
C THR A 80 2.44 13.62 10.46
N GLU A 81 2.52 13.14 11.69
CA GLU A 81 3.68 12.42 12.19
C GLU A 81 4.02 11.17 11.36
N PRO A 82 3.07 10.27 11.03
CA PRO A 82 3.37 9.08 10.23
C PRO A 82 3.96 9.42 8.86
N MET A 83 3.48 10.47 8.21
CA MET A 83 4.00 10.92 6.91
C MET A 83 5.48 11.31 7.01
N VAL A 84 5.84 12.11 8.02
CA VAL A 84 7.22 12.56 8.23
C VAL A 84 8.13 11.38 8.58
N GLN A 85 7.69 10.47 9.46
CA GLN A 85 8.46 9.30 9.88
C GLN A 85 8.71 8.34 8.70
N VAL A 86 7.74 8.10 7.83
CA VAL A 86 7.93 7.26 6.63
C VAL A 86 8.93 7.92 5.68
N ALA A 87 8.78 9.21 5.37
CA ALA A 87 9.70 9.94 4.51
C ALA A 87 11.13 9.92 5.05
N LYS A 88 11.31 10.15 6.36
CA LYS A 88 12.62 10.06 7.04
C LYS A 88 13.25 8.69 6.89
N LYS A 89 12.52 7.62 7.21
CA LYS A 89 13.01 6.23 7.07
C LYS A 89 13.41 5.88 5.65
N LEU A 90 12.65 6.34 4.66
CA LEU A 90 13.00 6.12 3.24
C LEU A 90 14.31 6.81 2.88
N VAL A 91 14.50 8.07 3.26
CA VAL A 91 15.76 8.80 3.02
C VAL A 91 16.94 8.10 3.69
N GLU A 92 16.82 7.76 4.97
CA GLU A 92 17.89 7.12 5.75
C GLU A 92 18.27 5.74 5.20
N LYS A 93 17.29 4.94 4.76
CA LYS A 93 17.53 3.59 4.24
C LYS A 93 18.05 3.55 2.81
N THR A 94 17.68 4.53 1.99
CA THR A 94 18.14 4.59 0.60
C THR A 94 19.43 5.40 0.42
N HIS A 95 19.85 6.11 1.46
CA HIS A 95 21.00 7.02 1.42
C HIS A 95 20.92 8.07 0.30
N LEU A 96 19.72 8.33 -0.20
CA LEU A 96 19.48 9.33 -1.23
C LEU A 96 19.20 10.68 -0.57
N ALA A 97 19.91 11.73 -1.00
CA ALA A 97 19.57 13.11 -0.65
C ALA A 97 18.31 13.55 -1.41
N ALA A 98 17.16 13.00 -1.03
CA ALA A 98 15.89 13.15 -1.73
C ALA A 98 14.78 13.61 -0.79
N ARG A 99 13.75 14.22 -1.38
CA ARG A 99 12.47 14.49 -0.72
C ARG A 99 11.41 13.58 -1.35
N TYR A 100 10.64 12.89 -0.53
CA TYR A 100 9.59 12.01 -1.00
C TYR A 100 8.24 12.72 -0.97
N SER A 101 7.47 12.55 -2.04
CA SER A 101 6.05 12.85 -2.06
C SER A 101 5.28 11.55 -1.83
N LEU A 102 4.41 11.53 -0.83
CA LEU A 102 3.56 10.40 -0.51
C LEU A 102 2.16 10.68 -1.10
N PRO A 103 1.87 10.22 -2.33
CA PRO A 103 0.58 10.46 -2.94
C PRO A 103 -0.49 9.62 -2.24
N THR A 104 -1.63 10.24 -1.93
CA THR A 104 -2.77 9.60 -1.26
C THR A 104 -3.60 8.70 -2.19
N ARG A 105 -3.27 8.62 -3.48
CA ARG A 105 -4.03 7.83 -4.47
C ARG A 105 -3.08 7.05 -5.38
N ALA A 106 -3.10 5.74 -5.26
CA ALA A 106 -2.41 4.82 -6.19
C ALA A 106 -2.87 5.01 -7.66
N LEU A 107 -4.11 5.42 -7.90
CA LEU A 107 -4.69 5.64 -9.23
C LEU A 107 -4.19 6.88 -10.00
N ARG A 108 -3.45 7.78 -9.36
CA ARG A 108 -2.84 8.93 -10.06
C ARG A 108 -1.39 8.69 -10.50
N GLN A 109 -0.81 7.56 -10.13
CA GLN A 109 0.58 7.25 -10.48
C GLN A 109 0.80 7.04 -11.99
N THR A 110 -0.25 6.72 -12.75
CA THR A 110 -0.17 6.50 -14.20
C THR A 110 -0.19 7.78 -15.05
N ARG A 111 -0.45 8.94 -14.45
CA ARG A 111 -0.49 10.24 -15.17
C ARG A 111 0.46 11.31 -14.62
N VAL A 112 1.26 11.00 -13.63
CA VAL A 112 2.29 11.93 -13.16
C VAL A 112 3.56 11.66 -13.95
N PRO A 113 4.13 12.66 -14.67
CA PRO A 113 5.41 12.49 -15.32
C PRO A 113 6.43 11.96 -14.32
N SER A 114 7.29 11.04 -14.74
CA SER A 114 8.32 10.41 -13.90
C SER A 114 9.22 11.43 -13.16
N SER A 115 9.31 12.66 -13.66
CA SER A 115 9.97 13.80 -13.02
C SER A 115 9.32 14.30 -11.72
N TRP A 116 8.06 13.89 -11.41
CA TRP A 116 7.34 14.29 -10.19
C TRP A 116 7.31 13.19 -9.12
N LEU A 117 7.64 11.95 -9.49
CA LEU A 117 7.66 10.83 -8.56
C LEU A 117 8.86 10.87 -7.62
N VAL A 118 9.94 11.45 -8.07
CA VAL A 118 11.14 11.69 -7.25
C VAL A 118 11.71 13.04 -7.68
N SER A 119 11.40 14.11 -6.98
CA SER A 119 12.18 15.33 -7.11
C SER A 119 13.52 15.10 -6.41
N ILE A 120 14.41 14.38 -7.06
CA ILE A 120 15.82 14.28 -6.66
C ILE A 120 16.45 15.63 -7.04
N ARG A 121 16.40 16.60 -6.16
CA ARG A 121 17.35 17.70 -6.25
C ARG A 121 18.65 17.22 -5.62
N SER A 122 19.56 16.78 -6.47
CA SER A 122 20.97 16.72 -6.14
C SER A 122 21.42 18.12 -5.71
N THR A 123 21.64 18.33 -4.43
CA THR A 123 22.21 19.58 -3.91
C THR A 123 23.71 19.65 -4.05
N SER A 124 24.33 18.82 -4.92
CA SER A 124 25.79 18.70 -5.00
C SER A 124 26.48 19.54 -6.10
N THR A 125 25.78 20.40 -6.86
CA THR A 125 26.41 21.14 -7.95
C THR A 125 26.24 22.66 -7.92
N ALA A 126 25.86 23.25 -6.79
CA ALA A 126 25.71 24.71 -6.71
C ALA A 126 26.83 25.43 -5.93
N ARG A 127 28.01 24.83 -5.74
CA ARG A 127 29.18 25.50 -5.08
C ARG A 127 30.44 25.58 -5.90
N ALA A 128 30.44 25.35 -7.20
CA ALA A 128 31.63 25.41 -8.03
C ALA A 128 31.60 26.43 -9.17
N ALA A 129 30.64 27.34 -9.21
CA ALA A 129 30.53 28.33 -10.30
C ALA A 129 30.49 29.79 -9.83
N SER A 130 31.14 30.12 -8.72
CA SER A 130 31.32 31.52 -8.32
C SER A 130 32.73 31.81 -7.85
N ARG A 131 33.75 31.39 -8.64
CA ARG A 131 35.12 31.96 -8.61
C ARG A 131 35.76 31.70 -9.94
N CYS A 132 35.57 32.59 -10.88
CA CYS A 132 36.48 33.10 -11.89
C CYS A 132 35.89 34.38 -12.47
#